data_4567c05db40f119fb992cba35f00196b
#
_entry.id   4567c05db40f119fb992cba35f00196b
#
_cell.length_a   1.000
_cell.length_b   1.000
_cell.length_c   1.000
_cell.angle_alpha   90.00
_cell.angle_beta   90.00
_cell.angle_gamma   90.00
#
_symmetry.space_group_name_H-M   'P 1'
#
loop_
_entity.id
_entity.type
_entity.pdbx_description
1 polymer ?
#
loop_
_entity_poly.entity_id
_entity_poly.type
_entity_poly.pdbx_seq_one_letter_code
_entity_poly.pdbx_strand_id
1 'polypeptide(L)' 'MIYFLLVVFLQDGVGIESYSTKAECEIRRQAIRIESPGLNTQCIRMESKGVV' A
#
# COMPACT_ATOMS: atom_id res chain seq x y z
N MET A 1 9.25 5.44 -13.60
CA MET A 1 9.54 4.73 -12.35
C MET A 1 8.25 4.16 -11.79
N ILE A 2 8.28 2.91 -11.41
CA ILE A 2 7.08 2.23 -10.91
C ILE A 2 7.19 2.08 -9.40
N TYR A 3 6.10 2.35 -8.71
CA TYR A 3 6.03 2.15 -7.28
C TYR A 3 4.62 1.66 -6.91
N PHE A 4 4.47 1.20 -5.70
CA PHE A 4 3.20 0.65 -5.24
C PHE A 4 2.74 1.38 -4.00
N LEU A 5 1.49 1.77 -3.99
CA LEU A 5 0.88 2.41 -2.84
C LEU A 5 0.06 1.38 -2.06
N LEU A 6 0.33 1.32 -0.78
CA LEU A 6 -0.49 0.53 0.12
C LEU A 6 -1.51 1.46 0.76
N VAL A 7 -2.77 1.21 0.47
CA VAL A 7 -3.86 2.02 1.01
C VAL A 7 -4.55 1.22 2.10
N VAL A 8 -4.64 1.82 3.28
CA VAL A 8 -5.31 1.20 4.42
C VAL A 8 -6.51 2.05 4.78
N PHE A 9 -7.69 1.45 4.70
CA PHE A 9 -8.93 2.17 4.99
C PHE A 9 -9.23 2.06 6.47
N LEU A 10 -9.13 3.19 7.16
CA LEU A 10 -9.38 3.30 8.59
C LEU A 10 -10.74 3.94 8.83
N GLN A 11 -11.23 3.83 10.06
CA GLN A 11 -12.49 4.46 10.43
C GLN A 11 -12.41 5.98 10.32
N ASP A 12 -11.26 6.54 10.68
CA ASP A 12 -11.09 7.98 10.72
C ASP A 12 -10.41 8.55 9.49
N GLY A 13 -10.15 7.73 8.49
CA GLY A 13 -9.47 8.21 7.31
C GLY A 13 -8.76 7.11 6.56
N VAL A 14 -7.74 7.49 5.82
CA VAL A 14 -7.00 6.57 4.96
C VAL A 14 -5.52 6.73 5.24
N GLY A 15 -4.85 5.59 5.49
CA GLY A 15 -3.40 5.58 5.59
C GLY A 15 -2.79 5.17 4.25
N ILE A 16 -1.72 5.84 3.86
CA ILE A 16 -1.06 5.54 2.60
C ILE A 16 0.44 5.40 2.83
N GLU A 17 1.00 4.32 2.29
CA GLU A 17 2.44 4.10 2.31
C GLU A 17 2.90 3.74 0.91
N SER A 18 4.10 4.12 0.55
CA SER A 18 4.63 3.78 -0.76
C SER A 18 5.78 2.79 -0.65
N TYR A 19 5.85 1.90 -1.62
CA TYR A 19 6.88 0.86 -1.67
C TYR A 19 7.42 0.78 -3.09
N SER A 20 8.69 0.44 -3.21
CA SER A 20 9.32 0.36 -4.52
C SER A 20 8.99 -0.92 -5.27
N THR A 21 8.56 -1.98 -4.57
CA THR A 21 8.21 -3.24 -5.21
C THR A 21 6.86 -3.74 -4.73
N LYS A 22 6.24 -4.54 -5.59
CA LYS A 22 4.97 -5.16 -5.23
C LYS A 22 5.13 -6.12 -4.06
N ALA A 23 6.25 -6.84 -4.03
CA ALA A 23 6.52 -7.78 -2.95
C ALA A 23 6.52 -7.09 -1.59
N GLU A 24 7.17 -5.94 -1.49
CA GLU A 24 7.20 -5.19 -0.24
C GLU A 24 5.80 -4.73 0.16
N CYS A 25 5.02 -4.25 -0.79
CA CYS A 25 3.65 -3.82 -0.52
C CYS A 25 2.81 -4.98 0.01
N GLU A 26 2.95 -6.15 -0.61
CA GLU A 26 2.18 -7.32 -0.21
C GLU A 26 2.59 -7.86 1.15
N ILE A 27 3.89 -7.84 1.44
CA ILE A 27 4.37 -8.27 2.75
C ILE A 27 3.78 -7.39 3.84
N ARG A 28 3.81 -6.09 3.63
CA ARG A 28 3.24 -5.16 4.60
C ARG A 28 1.73 -5.33 4.73
N ARG A 29 1.07 -5.53 3.59
CA ARG A 29 -0.36 -5.75 3.58
C ARG A 29 -0.75 -6.99 4.40
N GLN A 30 0.00 -8.07 4.24
CA GLN A 30 -0.26 -9.28 4.99
C GLN A 30 -0.04 -9.08 6.49
N ALA A 31 1.00 -8.35 6.86
CA ALA A 31 1.26 -8.06 8.26
C ALA A 31 0.09 -7.30 8.89
N ILE A 32 -0.44 -6.31 8.18
CA ILE A 32 -1.59 -5.55 8.65
C ILE A 32 -2.82 -6.46 8.76
N ARG A 33 -2.98 -7.34 7.81
CA ARG A 33 -4.11 -8.26 7.78
C ARG A 33 -4.10 -9.21 8.98
N ILE A 34 -2.92 -9.64 9.38
CA ILE A 34 -2.77 -10.52 10.54
C ILE A 34 -3.09 -9.75 11.83
N GLU A 35 -2.59 -8.53 11.95
CA GLU A 35 -2.81 -7.72 13.14
C GLU A 35 -4.22 -7.17 13.22
N SER A 36 -4.80 -6.82 12.10
CA SER A 36 -6.13 -6.19 12.05
C SER A 36 -6.93 -6.76 10.88
N PRO A 37 -7.46 -7.97 11.02
CA PRO A 37 -8.14 -8.64 9.91
C PRO A 37 -9.39 -7.92 9.42
N GLY A 38 -9.93 -7.01 10.20
CA GLY A 38 -11.10 -6.25 9.78
C GLY A 38 -10.82 -5.05 8.90
N LEU A 39 -9.55 -4.68 8.75
CA LEU A 39 -9.20 -3.53 7.93
C LEU A 39 -9.11 -3.90 6.47
N ASN A 40 -9.62 -3.01 5.62
CA ASN A 40 -9.47 -3.14 4.19
C ASN A 40 -8.13 -2.53 3.77
N THR A 41 -7.38 -3.27 2.97
CA THR A 41 -6.10 -2.81 2.45
C THR A 41 -6.03 -3.09 0.96
N GLN A 42 -5.26 -2.29 0.26
CA GLN A 42 -5.13 -2.43 -1.18
C GLN A 42 -3.74 -1.98 -1.63
N CYS A 43 -3.12 -2.75 -2.50
CA CYS A 43 -1.86 -2.35 -3.14
C CYS A 43 -2.18 -1.88 -4.55
N ILE A 44 -1.83 -0.63 -4.85
CA ILE A 44 -2.12 -0.01 -6.13
C ILE A 44 -0.81 0.25 -6.86
N ARG A 45 -0.72 -0.23 -8.09
CA ARG A 45 0.45 0.04 -8.92
C ARG A 45 0.36 1.45 -9.46
N MET A 46 1.40 2.21 -9.21
CA MET A 46 1.50 3.59 -9.68
C MET A 46 2.69 3.73 -10.61
N GLU A 47 2.57 4.61 -11.55
CA GLU A 47 3.66 4.88 -12.47
C GLU A 47 3.95 6.37 -12.46
N SER A 48 5.19 6.71 -12.15
CA SER A 48 5.64 8.09 -12.14
C SER A 48 6.46 8.33 -13.39
N LYS A 49 6.02 9.26 -14.21
CA LYS A 49 6.83 9.67 -15.34
C LYS A 49 8.03 10.43 -14.82
N GLY A 50 9.18 10.11 -15.37
CA GLY A 50 10.38 10.76 -14.93
C GLY A 50 10.22 12.28 -14.98
N VAL A 51 10.61 12.91 -13.90
CA VAL A 51 10.61 14.37 -13.86
C VAL A 51 11.92 14.84 -14.40
N VAL A 52 11.82 15.69 -15.33
CA VAL A 52 13.00 16.21 -15.95
C VAL A 52 13.39 17.52 -15.30
#